data_15466cb4046a733e3edd8855972e7746
#
_entry.id   15466cb4046a733e3edd8855972e7746
#
_cell.length_a   1.000
_cell.length_b   1.000
_cell.length_c   1.000
_cell.angle_alpha   90.00
_cell.angle_beta   90.00
_cell.angle_gamma   90.00
#
_symmetry.space_group_name_H-M   'P 1'
#
loop_
_entity.id
_entity.type
_entity.pdbx_description
1 polymer ?
#
loop_
_entity_poly.entity_id
_entity_poly.type
_entity_poly.pdbx_seq_one_letter_code
_entity_poly.pdbx_strand_id
1 'polypeptide(L)'
;MKFKKIKVTGFKSFVDSTEIVIEEGLTGIVGPNGCGKSNVVESLRWCMGETSPKSMRGSGMEDVIFSGTSDRPARNNAEVTISLDNKDRSAPSEFNEEEEIQVKRKIEKDRGSEYRINGKEVRARDVQRLFADLSTGAHSPSLISQGRVGALINAKPIDRRAVLEEAAGISGLHSRRHEAELKLKAAETNLQRLKDIMKQLNSQITNLKKQAQQAETYKSISSEISRLEGIVMYLKWFNLKESYEKSNHNLQVSESQIQKYTLDVTQATTKQAQACLLYTSPSPRDLSTSRMPSSA
;
A
#
# COMPACT_ATOMS: atom_id res chain seq x y z
N MET A 1 41.19 7.20 17.67
CA MET A 1 40.34 8.36 18.01
C MET A 1 40.56 8.81 19.44
N LYS A 2 40.72 10.12 19.70
CA LYS A 2 40.96 10.69 21.02
C LYS A 2 39.91 11.74 21.35
N PHE A 3 39.53 11.86 22.64
CA PHE A 3 38.69 12.98 23.08
C PHE A 3 39.52 14.27 23.04
N LYS A 4 39.01 15.30 22.40
CA LYS A 4 39.68 16.60 22.26
C LYS A 4 39.04 17.64 23.16
N LYS A 5 37.72 17.63 23.26
CA LYS A 5 36.98 18.71 23.90
C LYS A 5 35.58 18.27 24.31
N ILE A 6 35.13 18.76 25.44
CA ILE A 6 33.76 18.58 25.92
C ILE A 6 33.16 19.97 26.18
N LYS A 7 32.01 20.26 25.61
CA LYS A 7 31.26 21.47 25.88
C LYS A 7 29.95 21.10 26.57
N VAL A 8 29.70 21.72 27.71
CA VAL A 8 28.53 21.43 28.56
C VAL A 8 27.79 22.73 28.85
N THR A 9 26.49 22.73 28.67
CA THR A 9 25.62 23.91 28.88
C THR A 9 24.29 23.45 29.49
N GLY A 10 23.83 24.09 30.54
CA GLY A 10 22.53 23.79 31.18
C GLY A 10 22.44 22.41 31.84
N PHE A 11 23.54 21.67 31.96
CA PHE A 11 23.57 20.29 32.48
C PHE A 11 23.94 20.29 33.97
N LYS A 12 23.02 19.84 34.81
CA LYS A 12 23.16 19.76 36.28
C LYS A 12 23.76 21.02 36.89
N SER A 13 25.03 21.00 37.34
CA SER A 13 25.71 22.14 37.92
C SER A 13 26.31 23.14 36.92
N PHE A 14 26.33 22.79 35.62
CA PHE A 14 26.87 23.63 34.55
C PHE A 14 25.78 24.49 33.93
N VAL A 15 25.53 25.68 34.51
CA VAL A 15 24.50 26.61 34.04
C VAL A 15 24.91 27.26 32.72
N ASP A 16 26.12 27.80 32.70
CA ASP A 16 26.70 28.49 31.56
C ASP A 16 27.51 27.54 30.70
N SER A 17 27.75 27.94 29.46
CA SER A 17 28.55 27.13 28.54
C SER A 17 29.98 26.99 29.05
N THR A 18 30.31 25.79 29.51
CA THR A 18 31.63 25.43 30.01
C THR A 18 32.34 24.52 29.01
N GLU A 19 33.53 24.86 28.63
CA GLU A 19 34.35 24.11 27.70
C GLU A 19 35.53 23.50 28.43
N ILE A 20 35.74 22.22 28.30
CA ILE A 20 36.82 21.45 28.91
C ILE A 20 37.64 20.87 27.77
N VAL A 21 38.87 21.37 27.62
CA VAL A 21 39.82 20.84 26.65
C VAL A 21 40.56 19.67 27.27
N ILE A 22 40.68 18.58 26.52
CA ILE A 22 41.42 17.38 26.91
C ILE A 22 42.67 17.35 26.08
N GLU A 23 43.82 17.55 26.74
CA GLU A 23 45.12 17.53 26.07
C GLU A 23 45.70 16.11 26.02
N GLU A 24 46.74 15.92 25.21
CA GLU A 24 47.42 14.64 25.14
C GLU A 24 48.12 14.29 26.46
N GLY A 25 48.05 13.04 26.86
CA GLY A 25 48.56 12.53 28.11
C GLY A 25 47.50 12.47 29.22
N LEU A 26 47.83 12.92 30.42
CA LEU A 26 46.99 12.88 31.60
C LEU A 26 46.36 14.27 31.85
N THR A 27 45.05 14.37 31.71
CA THR A 27 44.30 15.59 32.08
C THR A 27 43.61 15.37 33.43
N GLY A 28 43.88 16.21 34.42
CA GLY A 28 43.29 16.14 35.74
C GLY A 28 42.25 17.25 35.98
N ILE A 29 41.07 16.90 36.52
CA ILE A 29 40.04 17.84 36.95
C ILE A 29 39.97 17.84 38.47
N VAL A 30 40.44 18.92 39.09
CA VAL A 30 40.51 19.06 40.55
C VAL A 30 39.57 20.15 41.07
N GLY A 31 39.11 20.03 42.29
CA GLY A 31 38.21 21.02 42.91
C GLY A 31 37.63 20.48 44.22
N PRO A 32 36.97 21.33 45.04
CA PRO A 32 36.32 20.94 46.29
C PRO A 32 35.15 19.99 46.07
N ASN A 33 34.62 19.39 47.14
CA ASN A 33 33.45 18.55 47.07
C ASN A 33 32.22 19.39 46.69
N GLY A 34 31.34 18.85 45.85
CA GLY A 34 30.11 19.53 45.39
C GLY A 34 30.29 20.45 44.17
N CYS A 35 31.53 20.73 43.68
CA CYS A 35 31.75 21.66 42.54
C CYS A 35 31.39 21.07 41.14
N GLY A 36 30.87 19.87 41.06
CA GLY A 36 30.40 19.30 39.78
C GLY A 36 31.39 18.37 39.08
N LYS A 37 32.54 17.97 39.69
CA LYS A 37 33.51 17.04 39.06
C LYS A 37 32.89 15.77 38.52
N SER A 38 32.01 15.14 39.30
CA SER A 38 31.28 13.92 38.85
C SER A 38 30.32 14.19 37.71
N ASN A 39 29.77 15.42 37.61
CA ASN A 39 28.83 15.79 36.55
C ASN A 39 29.52 15.89 35.18
N VAL A 40 30.86 16.11 35.14
CA VAL A 40 31.62 16.03 33.88
C VAL A 40 31.63 14.62 33.33
N VAL A 41 31.90 13.61 34.18
CA VAL A 41 31.85 12.20 33.75
C VAL A 41 30.42 11.78 33.37
N GLU A 42 29.43 12.29 34.09
CA GLU A 42 28.03 12.01 33.76
C GLU A 42 27.60 12.68 32.45
N SER A 43 28.08 13.89 32.16
CA SER A 43 27.80 14.55 30.86
C SER A 43 28.39 13.79 29.69
N LEU A 44 29.60 13.23 29.84
CA LEU A 44 30.19 12.32 28.84
C LEU A 44 29.29 11.09 28.60
N ARG A 45 28.98 10.36 29.68
CA ARG A 45 28.11 9.17 29.58
C ARG A 45 26.79 9.50 28.94
N TRP A 46 26.17 10.60 29.31
CA TRP A 46 24.92 11.04 28.79
C TRP A 46 24.97 11.30 27.27
N CYS A 47 26.03 12.02 26.82
CA CYS A 47 26.21 12.31 25.38
C CYS A 47 26.54 11.05 24.57
N MET A 48 27.21 10.05 25.16
CA MET A 48 27.50 8.75 24.54
C MET A 48 26.30 7.83 24.40
N GLY A 49 25.09 8.27 24.79
CA GLY A 49 23.88 7.51 24.57
C GLY A 49 23.33 6.78 25.79
N GLU A 50 23.69 7.18 27.02
CA GLU A 50 23.03 6.67 28.23
C GLU A 50 21.57 7.06 28.26
N THR A 51 20.70 6.06 28.44
CA THR A 51 19.23 6.22 28.44
C THR A 51 18.60 5.94 29.81
N SER A 52 19.39 5.45 30.78
CA SER A 52 18.90 5.15 32.12
C SER A 52 18.95 6.38 33.03
N PRO A 53 17.81 6.90 33.52
CA PRO A 53 17.78 8.00 34.49
C PRO A 53 18.55 7.66 35.76
N LYS A 54 18.47 6.40 36.22
CA LYS A 54 19.19 5.91 37.41
C LYS A 54 20.72 6.04 37.30
N SER A 55 21.27 5.79 36.09
CA SER A 55 22.67 5.98 35.80
C SER A 55 23.10 7.44 35.89
N MET A 56 22.15 8.36 35.70
CA MET A 56 22.35 9.80 35.82
C MET A 56 21.94 10.35 37.18
N ARG A 57 21.71 9.50 38.17
CA ARG A 57 21.22 9.86 39.52
C ARG A 57 19.97 10.72 39.51
N GLY A 58 19.08 10.47 38.57
CA GLY A 58 17.78 11.12 38.43
C GLY A 58 16.61 10.15 38.46
N SER A 59 15.41 10.65 38.64
CA SER A 59 14.16 9.93 38.50
C SER A 59 13.67 9.94 37.06
N GLY A 60 13.93 11.03 36.32
CA GLY A 60 13.67 11.21 34.89
C GLY A 60 14.91 11.65 34.12
N MET A 61 14.84 11.55 32.78
CA MET A 61 15.92 12.03 31.93
C MET A 61 16.05 13.57 31.94
N GLU A 62 14.99 14.27 32.27
CA GLU A 62 14.94 15.73 32.37
C GLU A 62 15.66 16.26 33.62
N ASP A 63 15.91 15.40 34.61
CA ASP A 63 16.65 15.75 35.84
C ASP A 63 18.12 16.12 35.57
N VAL A 64 18.61 15.90 34.34
CA VAL A 64 19.91 16.39 33.89
C VAL A 64 19.91 17.88 33.58
N ILE A 65 18.74 18.49 33.38
CA ILE A 65 18.58 19.93 33.14
C ILE A 65 18.79 20.66 34.47
N PHE A 66 19.48 21.79 34.43
CA PHE A 66 19.67 22.62 35.60
C PHE A 66 18.34 23.14 36.14
N SER A 67 17.98 22.73 37.35
CA SER A 67 16.69 23.02 37.98
C SER A 67 16.59 24.39 38.67
N GLY A 68 17.70 25.19 38.65
CA GLY A 68 17.74 26.49 39.29
C GLY A 68 18.35 26.43 40.69
N THR A 69 18.75 27.58 41.19
CA THR A 69 19.21 27.83 42.58
C THR A 69 18.54 29.14 43.04
N SER A 70 18.79 29.54 44.32
CA SER A 70 18.33 30.81 44.85
C SER A 70 18.79 32.01 43.99
N ASP A 71 19.98 31.90 43.38
CA ASP A 71 20.61 33.02 42.67
C ASP A 71 20.54 32.89 41.14
N ARG A 72 20.11 31.73 40.60
CA ARG A 72 20.08 31.47 39.17
C ARG A 72 18.79 30.77 38.75
N PRO A 73 18.10 31.27 37.72
CA PRO A 73 16.88 30.67 37.23
C PRO A 73 17.12 29.30 36.62
N ALA A 74 16.13 28.43 36.66
CA ALA A 74 16.14 27.12 35.99
C ALA A 74 16.33 27.31 34.48
N ARG A 75 16.95 26.31 33.85
CA ARG A 75 17.07 26.22 32.38
C ARG A 75 15.99 25.32 31.82
N ASN A 76 15.60 25.57 30.57
CA ASN A 76 14.63 24.71 29.86
C ASN A 76 15.31 23.64 28.98
N ASN A 77 16.62 23.71 28.84
CA ASN A 77 17.38 22.75 28.04
C ASN A 77 18.76 22.48 28.65
N ALA A 78 19.28 21.31 28.35
CA ALA A 78 20.67 20.96 28.57
C ALA A 78 21.29 20.44 27.25
N GLU A 79 22.54 20.79 27.05
CA GLU A 79 23.28 20.44 25.84
C GLU A 79 24.69 20.00 26.21
N VAL A 80 25.14 18.89 25.64
CA VAL A 80 26.49 18.38 25.75
C VAL A 80 27.02 18.07 24.36
N THR A 81 28.19 18.58 24.05
CA THR A 81 28.90 18.33 22.80
C THR A 81 30.25 17.72 23.10
N ILE A 82 30.57 16.62 22.44
CA ILE A 82 31.88 15.95 22.51
C ILE A 82 32.55 16.08 21.15
N SER A 83 33.76 16.60 21.12
CA SER A 83 34.63 16.62 19.93
C SER A 83 35.68 15.53 20.04
N LEU A 84 35.76 14.72 19.00
CA LEU A 84 36.69 13.59 18.87
C LEU A 84 37.67 13.87 17.72
N ASP A 85 38.94 13.68 17.97
CA ASP A 85 39.97 13.72 16.93
C ASP A 85 40.04 12.38 16.19
N ASN A 86 39.90 12.42 14.87
CA ASN A 86 39.95 11.26 13.97
C ASN A 86 41.13 11.33 12.97
N LYS A 87 42.22 12.02 13.30
CA LYS A 87 43.39 12.07 12.42
C LYS A 87 43.92 10.69 12.07
N ASP A 88 43.82 9.74 13.01
CA ASP A 88 44.21 8.34 12.82
C ASP A 88 43.25 7.55 11.93
N ARG A 89 42.14 8.16 11.43
CA ARG A 89 41.10 7.54 10.61
C ARG A 89 40.62 6.20 11.16
N SER A 90 40.49 6.11 12.48
CA SER A 90 40.02 4.92 13.19
C SER A 90 38.51 4.90 13.39
N ALA A 91 37.78 5.88 12.86
CA ALA A 91 36.34 5.96 12.89
C ALA A 91 35.68 4.89 11.99
N PRO A 92 34.41 4.51 12.25
CA PRO A 92 33.62 3.72 11.33
C PRO A 92 33.60 4.34 9.93
N SER A 93 33.41 3.51 8.88
CA SER A 93 33.47 3.90 7.48
C SER A 93 32.59 5.11 7.11
N GLU A 94 31.50 5.30 7.82
CA GLU A 94 30.56 6.43 7.60
C GLU A 94 31.14 7.79 7.98
N PHE A 95 32.14 7.82 8.90
CA PHE A 95 32.75 9.04 9.43
C PHE A 95 34.27 9.09 9.22
N ASN A 96 34.83 8.17 8.44
CA ASN A 96 36.27 8.00 8.30
C ASN A 96 36.92 9.13 7.49
N GLU A 97 36.15 9.85 6.68
CA GLU A 97 36.66 10.98 5.87
C GLU A 97 36.82 12.26 6.70
N GLU A 98 36.14 12.37 7.84
CA GLU A 98 36.15 13.54 8.70
C GLU A 98 37.32 13.50 9.68
N GLU A 99 38.09 14.58 9.78
CA GLU A 99 39.20 14.69 10.72
C GLU A 99 38.75 14.92 12.17
N GLU A 100 37.62 15.55 12.37
CA GLU A 100 36.99 15.81 13.66
C GLU A 100 35.54 15.36 13.63
N ILE A 101 35.14 14.57 14.60
CA ILE A 101 33.75 14.12 14.75
C ILE A 101 33.18 14.80 15.98
N GLN A 102 32.09 15.56 15.75
CA GLN A 102 31.39 16.25 16.81
C GLN A 102 30.06 15.53 17.10
N VAL A 103 29.92 15.00 18.30
CA VAL A 103 28.68 14.37 18.79
C VAL A 103 28.01 15.31 19.78
N LYS A 104 26.78 15.68 19.49
CA LYS A 104 25.99 16.60 20.30
C LYS A 104 24.71 15.91 20.74
N ARG A 105 24.39 16.03 22.03
CA ARG A 105 23.08 15.69 22.58
C ARG A 105 22.47 16.90 23.24
N LYS A 106 21.21 17.17 22.90
CA LYS A 106 20.38 18.21 23.49
C LYS A 106 19.13 17.59 24.07
N ILE A 107 18.70 18.02 25.25
CA ILE A 107 17.41 17.72 25.82
C ILE A 107 16.65 19.01 26.08
N GLU A 108 15.39 19.04 25.72
CA GLU A 108 14.47 20.13 26.05
C GLU A 108 13.37 19.59 26.96
N LYS A 109 12.96 20.39 27.91
CA LYS A 109 11.87 20.05 28.80
C LYS A 109 10.60 19.83 27.98
N ASP A 110 9.89 18.74 28.27
CA ASP A 110 8.66 18.29 27.59
C ASP A 110 8.81 17.94 26.09
N ARG A 111 10.02 17.99 25.50
CA ARG A 111 10.29 17.63 24.08
C ARG A 111 11.20 16.43 23.87
N GLY A 112 11.88 16.01 24.94
CA GLY A 112 12.78 14.84 24.89
C GLY A 112 14.19 15.15 24.41
N SER A 113 14.95 14.11 23.99
CA SER A 113 16.37 14.19 23.62
C SER A 113 16.59 14.10 22.11
N GLU A 114 17.41 14.99 21.57
CA GLU A 114 17.85 15.02 20.18
C GLU A 114 19.36 14.75 20.13
N TYR A 115 19.79 13.97 19.13
CA TYR A 115 21.21 13.69 18.87
C TYR A 115 21.61 14.20 17.50
N ARG A 116 22.84 14.75 17.43
CA ARG A 116 23.46 15.18 16.16
C ARG A 116 24.90 14.73 16.08
N ILE A 117 25.31 14.29 14.90
CA ILE A 117 26.72 14.02 14.55
C ILE A 117 27.10 14.96 13.40
N ASN A 118 28.12 15.77 13.60
CA ASN A 118 28.57 16.79 12.64
C ASN A 118 27.40 17.66 12.09
N GLY A 119 26.48 18.04 13.00
CA GLY A 119 25.30 18.86 12.67
C GLY A 119 24.13 18.10 12.08
N LYS A 120 24.28 16.86 11.62
CA LYS A 120 23.21 16.02 11.10
C LYS A 120 22.45 15.34 12.23
N GLU A 121 21.14 15.37 12.20
CA GLU A 121 20.31 14.66 13.16
C GLU A 121 20.42 13.14 12.96
N VAL A 122 20.62 12.42 14.08
CA VAL A 122 20.79 10.96 14.10
C VAL A 122 19.99 10.35 15.24
N ARG A 123 19.76 9.04 15.17
CA ARG A 123 19.08 8.31 16.25
C ARG A 123 20.03 8.01 17.40
N ALA A 124 19.50 7.93 18.60
CA ALA A 124 20.27 7.52 19.79
C ALA A 124 21.09 6.24 19.57
N ARG A 125 20.51 5.28 18.83
CA ARG A 125 21.18 4.00 18.50
C ARG A 125 22.44 4.17 17.64
N ASP A 126 22.44 5.15 16.74
CA ASP A 126 23.57 5.38 15.84
C ASP A 126 24.76 5.97 16.63
N VAL A 127 24.47 6.86 17.62
CA VAL A 127 25.47 7.36 18.55
C VAL A 127 26.01 6.25 19.44
N GLN A 128 25.14 5.40 19.98
CA GLN A 128 25.56 4.25 20.79
C GLN A 128 26.47 3.30 19.99
N ARG A 129 26.17 3.07 18.70
CA ARG A 129 27.03 2.27 17.81
C ARG A 129 28.38 2.91 17.58
N LEU A 130 28.41 4.22 17.28
CA LEU A 130 29.66 4.95 17.08
C LEU A 130 30.60 4.75 18.28
N PHE A 131 30.09 4.94 19.49
CA PHE A 131 30.89 4.78 20.69
C PHE A 131 31.19 3.30 21.04
N ALA A 132 30.32 2.36 20.72
CA ALA A 132 30.58 0.93 20.89
C ALA A 132 31.69 0.45 19.96
N ASP A 133 31.70 0.90 18.71
CA ASP A 133 32.77 0.59 17.73
C ASP A 133 34.13 1.15 18.18
N LEU A 134 34.12 2.27 18.89
CA LEU A 134 35.32 2.88 19.47
C LEU A 134 35.74 2.25 20.80
N SER A 135 35.04 1.24 21.30
CA SER A 135 35.22 0.64 22.62
C SER A 135 35.16 1.67 23.76
N THR A 136 34.47 2.81 23.54
CA THR A 136 34.35 3.94 24.48
C THR A 136 32.91 4.26 24.81
N GLY A 137 32.00 3.30 24.71
CA GLY A 137 30.56 3.48 24.99
C GLY A 137 30.27 3.91 26.44
N ALA A 138 29.00 4.35 26.67
CA ALA A 138 28.55 4.81 28.00
C ALA A 138 28.75 3.78 29.11
N HIS A 139 28.81 2.51 28.77
CA HIS A 139 29.03 1.38 29.66
C HIS A 139 30.46 0.82 29.59
N SER A 140 31.29 1.38 28.75
CA SER A 140 32.66 0.90 28.55
C SER A 140 33.45 0.79 29.85
N PRO A 141 34.30 -0.23 29.99
CA PRO A 141 35.26 -0.34 31.09
C PRO A 141 36.30 0.81 31.08
N SER A 142 36.44 1.49 29.94
CA SER A 142 37.32 2.68 29.83
C SER A 142 36.76 3.88 30.62
N LEU A 143 35.44 3.90 30.92
CA LEU A 143 34.81 4.94 31.71
C LEU A 143 34.51 4.44 33.14
N ILE A 144 35.40 4.66 34.07
CA ILE A 144 35.29 4.22 35.46
C ILE A 144 34.63 5.32 36.29
N SER A 145 33.37 5.14 36.66
CA SER A 145 32.68 6.00 37.63
C SER A 145 32.82 5.49 39.06
N GLN A 146 32.60 6.39 40.03
CA GLN A 146 32.63 6.05 41.44
C GLN A 146 31.70 4.87 41.78
N GLY A 147 32.20 3.85 42.47
CA GLY A 147 31.46 2.64 42.85
C GLY A 147 31.37 1.57 41.75
N ARG A 148 31.76 1.83 40.52
CA ARG A 148 31.66 0.85 39.43
C ARG A 148 32.60 -0.35 39.61
N VAL A 149 33.79 -0.13 40.18
CA VAL A 149 34.71 -1.23 40.48
C VAL A 149 34.09 -2.23 41.44
N GLY A 150 33.46 -1.75 42.54
CA GLY A 150 32.77 -2.61 43.50
C GLY A 150 31.57 -3.34 42.87
N ALA A 151 30.80 -2.64 41.99
CA ALA A 151 29.72 -3.24 41.26
C ALA A 151 30.20 -4.35 40.29
N LEU A 152 31.36 -4.17 39.64
CA LEU A 152 31.94 -5.16 38.74
C LEU A 152 32.43 -6.40 39.49
N ILE A 153 33.03 -6.23 40.69
CA ILE A 153 33.45 -7.35 41.53
C ILE A 153 32.29 -8.21 41.98
N ASN A 154 31.14 -7.57 42.28
CA ASN A 154 29.92 -8.24 42.72
C ASN A 154 28.96 -8.62 41.56
N ALA A 155 29.34 -8.32 40.30
CA ALA A 155 28.52 -8.60 39.13
C ALA A 155 28.38 -10.11 38.86
N LYS A 156 27.27 -10.49 38.26
CA LYS A 156 27.04 -11.86 37.78
C LYS A 156 28.03 -12.22 36.68
N PRO A 157 28.33 -13.53 36.46
CA PRO A 157 29.27 -13.97 35.43
C PRO A 157 28.96 -13.45 34.03
N ILE A 158 27.67 -13.32 33.68
CA ILE A 158 27.21 -12.81 32.39
C ILE A 158 27.58 -11.34 32.20
N ASP A 159 27.40 -10.53 33.27
CA ASP A 159 27.72 -9.09 33.23
C ASP A 159 29.24 -8.86 33.17
N ARG A 160 30.02 -9.71 33.87
CA ARG A 160 31.50 -9.67 33.78
C ARG A 160 32.00 -10.04 32.38
N ARG A 161 31.36 -11.03 31.75
CA ARG A 161 31.65 -11.41 30.37
C ARG A 161 31.38 -10.24 29.40
N ALA A 162 30.25 -9.54 29.54
CA ALA A 162 29.95 -8.37 28.73
C ALA A 162 31.03 -7.28 28.83
N VAL A 163 31.54 -7.04 30.04
CA VAL A 163 32.66 -6.08 30.23
C VAL A 163 33.94 -6.54 29.55
N LEU A 164 34.26 -7.84 29.57
CA LEU A 164 35.41 -8.40 28.87
C LEU A 164 35.25 -8.31 27.33
N GLU A 165 34.07 -8.59 26.82
CA GLU A 165 33.72 -8.46 25.39
C GLU A 165 33.84 -7.01 24.93
N GLU A 166 33.43 -6.06 25.76
CA GLU A 166 33.57 -4.63 25.49
C GLU A 166 35.02 -4.16 25.54
N ALA A 167 35.79 -4.63 26.54
CA ALA A 167 37.24 -4.35 26.63
C ALA A 167 38.02 -4.93 25.45
N ALA A 168 37.59 -6.05 24.89
CA ALA A 168 38.17 -6.66 23.70
C ALA A 168 37.70 -5.98 22.40
N GLY A 169 36.78 -5.01 22.46
CA GLY A 169 36.26 -4.30 21.28
C GLY A 169 35.30 -5.12 20.38
N ILE A 170 34.81 -6.27 20.90
CA ILE A 170 33.95 -7.19 20.12
C ILE A 170 32.46 -6.96 20.34
N SER A 171 32.06 -6.14 21.29
CA SER A 171 30.67 -5.84 21.60
C SER A 171 29.93 -5.21 20.40
N GLY A 172 30.60 -4.31 19.66
CA GLY A 172 30.08 -3.73 18.44
C GLY A 172 29.83 -4.76 17.32
N LEU A 173 30.74 -5.74 17.19
CA LEU A 173 30.60 -6.85 16.23
C LEU A 173 29.39 -7.75 16.55
N HIS A 174 29.17 -8.06 17.82
CA HIS A 174 27.98 -8.83 18.23
C HIS A 174 26.66 -8.11 17.91
N SER A 175 26.60 -6.82 18.15
CA SER A 175 25.43 -5.99 17.82
C SER A 175 25.17 -5.96 16.31
N ARG A 176 26.21 -5.76 15.49
CA ARG A 176 26.11 -5.77 14.03
C ARG A 176 25.68 -7.13 13.48
N ARG A 177 26.27 -8.21 14.02
CA ARG A 177 25.92 -9.58 13.65
C ARG A 177 24.45 -9.86 13.94
N HIS A 178 23.98 -9.53 15.14
CA HIS A 178 22.57 -9.73 15.53
C HIS A 178 21.62 -8.94 14.62
N GLU A 179 21.95 -7.69 14.30
CA GLU A 179 21.13 -6.90 13.37
C GLU A 179 21.12 -7.48 11.95
N ALA A 180 22.28 -7.95 11.47
CA ALA A 180 22.36 -8.63 10.19
C ALA A 180 21.53 -9.93 10.16
N GLU A 181 21.57 -10.71 11.24
CA GLU A 181 20.74 -11.93 11.39
C GLU A 181 19.24 -11.58 11.39
N LEU A 182 18.82 -10.52 12.08
CA LEU A 182 17.44 -10.06 12.05
C LEU A 182 17.01 -9.60 10.65
N LYS A 183 17.84 -8.84 9.95
CA LYS A 183 17.57 -8.40 8.58
C LYS A 183 17.49 -9.58 7.61
N LEU A 184 18.38 -10.56 7.77
CA LEU A 184 18.42 -11.77 6.96
C LEU A 184 17.15 -12.58 7.17
N LYS A 185 16.74 -12.81 8.41
CA LYS A 185 15.50 -13.51 8.74
C LYS A 185 14.25 -12.79 8.19
N ALA A 186 14.22 -11.46 8.28
CA ALA A 186 13.14 -10.67 7.69
C ALA A 186 13.11 -10.79 6.16
N ALA A 187 14.28 -10.78 5.50
CA ALA A 187 14.39 -10.99 4.05
C ALA A 187 13.94 -12.39 3.64
N GLU A 188 14.30 -13.43 4.37
CA GLU A 188 13.84 -14.81 4.14
C GLU A 188 12.31 -14.92 4.25
N THR A 189 11.72 -14.31 5.27
CA THR A 189 10.26 -14.27 5.46
C THR A 189 9.57 -13.56 4.30
N ASN A 190 10.13 -12.43 3.86
CA ASN A 190 9.61 -11.68 2.70
C ASN A 190 9.74 -12.49 1.39
N LEU A 191 10.85 -13.18 1.20
CA LEU A 191 11.05 -14.08 0.05
C LEU A 191 10.02 -15.20 0.02
N GLN A 192 9.75 -15.84 1.16
CA GLN A 192 8.71 -16.87 1.25
C GLN A 192 7.34 -16.32 0.89
N ARG A 193 6.98 -15.16 1.44
CA ARG A 193 5.71 -14.48 1.11
C ARG A 193 5.59 -14.15 -0.38
N LEU A 194 6.67 -13.67 -0.99
CA LEU A 194 6.69 -13.37 -2.44
C LEU A 194 6.52 -14.64 -3.28
N LYS A 195 7.15 -15.77 -2.89
CA LYS A 195 6.95 -17.07 -3.54
C LYS A 195 5.49 -17.52 -3.49
N ASP A 196 4.84 -17.35 -2.36
CA ASP A 196 3.42 -17.72 -2.20
C ASP A 196 2.51 -16.84 -3.08
N ILE A 197 2.76 -15.53 -3.13
CA ILE A 197 2.04 -14.62 -4.02
C ILE A 197 2.26 -15.00 -5.49
N MET A 198 3.49 -15.30 -5.89
CA MET A 198 3.79 -15.75 -7.26
C MET A 198 3.06 -17.04 -7.61
N LYS A 199 2.99 -18.01 -6.69
CA LYS A 199 2.24 -19.25 -6.88
C LYS A 199 0.75 -18.97 -7.06
N GLN A 200 0.18 -18.10 -6.25
CA GLN A 200 -1.23 -17.69 -6.36
C GLN A 200 -1.52 -16.97 -7.69
N LEU A 201 -0.66 -16.03 -8.11
CA LEU A 201 -0.79 -15.34 -9.39
C LEU A 201 -0.70 -16.29 -10.58
N ASN A 202 0.24 -17.24 -10.55
CA ASN A 202 0.37 -18.25 -11.61
C ASN A 202 -0.89 -19.14 -11.71
N SER A 203 -1.49 -19.50 -10.58
CA SER A 203 -2.76 -20.21 -10.55
C SER A 203 -3.89 -19.39 -11.18
N GLN A 204 -3.99 -18.11 -10.83
CA GLN A 204 -4.97 -17.19 -11.43
C GLN A 204 -4.78 -17.03 -12.94
N ILE A 205 -3.54 -16.85 -13.40
CA ILE A 205 -3.21 -16.76 -14.83
C ILE A 205 -3.64 -18.04 -15.57
N THR A 206 -3.38 -19.20 -14.98
CA THR A 206 -3.76 -20.48 -15.58
C THR A 206 -5.27 -20.63 -15.69
N ASN A 207 -6.02 -20.21 -14.67
CA ASN A 207 -7.48 -20.21 -14.69
C ASN A 207 -8.05 -19.21 -15.70
N LEU A 208 -7.48 -18.00 -15.77
CA LEU A 208 -7.89 -17.00 -16.76
C LEU A 208 -7.62 -17.45 -18.20
N LYS A 209 -6.49 -18.13 -18.46
CA LYS A 209 -6.21 -18.72 -19.78
C LYS A 209 -7.25 -19.77 -20.17
N LYS A 210 -7.65 -20.64 -19.22
CA LYS A 210 -8.74 -21.61 -19.49
C LYS A 210 -10.06 -20.94 -19.79
N GLN A 211 -10.42 -19.89 -19.03
CA GLN A 211 -11.64 -19.12 -19.26
C GLN A 211 -11.61 -18.40 -20.62
N ALA A 212 -10.47 -17.85 -21.02
CA ALA A 212 -10.29 -17.21 -22.33
C ALA A 212 -10.51 -18.23 -23.48
N GLN A 213 -9.92 -19.43 -23.38
CA GLN A 213 -10.15 -20.49 -24.36
C GLN A 213 -11.63 -20.92 -24.44
N GLN A 214 -12.30 -21.04 -23.27
CA GLN A 214 -13.73 -21.36 -23.22
C GLN A 214 -14.57 -20.23 -23.85
N ALA A 215 -14.21 -18.97 -23.62
CA ALA A 215 -14.90 -17.83 -24.23
C ALA A 215 -14.71 -17.79 -25.77
N GLU A 216 -13.53 -18.11 -26.27
CA GLU A 216 -13.29 -18.21 -27.72
C GLU A 216 -14.12 -19.35 -28.36
N THR A 217 -14.12 -20.55 -27.74
CA THR A 217 -14.97 -21.67 -28.22
C THR A 217 -16.46 -21.33 -28.14
N TYR A 218 -16.90 -20.70 -27.07
CA TYR A 218 -18.28 -20.21 -26.96
C TYR A 218 -18.63 -19.23 -28.08
N LYS A 219 -17.76 -18.27 -28.36
CA LYS A 219 -17.96 -17.29 -29.42
C LYS A 219 -18.06 -17.94 -30.80
N SER A 220 -17.20 -18.92 -31.10
CA SER A 220 -17.25 -19.65 -32.38
C SER A 220 -18.54 -20.47 -32.51
N ILE A 221 -18.93 -21.22 -31.48
CA ILE A 221 -20.17 -22.01 -31.47
C ILE A 221 -21.41 -21.10 -31.59
N SER A 222 -21.44 -20.00 -30.84
CA SER A 222 -22.54 -19.02 -30.90
C SER A 222 -22.70 -18.42 -32.29
N SER A 223 -21.60 -18.11 -32.98
CA SER A 223 -21.65 -17.60 -34.37
C SER A 223 -22.16 -18.65 -35.34
N GLU A 224 -21.81 -19.93 -35.15
CA GLU A 224 -22.30 -21.03 -35.96
C GLU A 224 -23.80 -21.31 -35.74
N ILE A 225 -24.26 -21.26 -34.48
CA ILE A 225 -25.69 -21.35 -34.14
C ILE A 225 -26.46 -20.25 -34.85
N SER A 226 -26.04 -19.00 -34.75
CA SER A 226 -26.74 -17.88 -35.41
C SER A 226 -26.78 -18.03 -36.93
N ARG A 227 -25.69 -18.55 -37.52
CA ARG A 227 -25.65 -18.86 -38.96
C ARG A 227 -26.69 -19.94 -39.34
N LEU A 228 -26.72 -21.03 -38.55
CA LEU A 228 -27.67 -22.14 -38.77
C LEU A 228 -29.13 -21.72 -38.56
N GLU A 229 -29.38 -20.91 -37.50
CA GLU A 229 -30.73 -20.33 -37.28
C GLU A 229 -31.16 -19.47 -38.48
N GLY A 230 -30.25 -18.65 -39.01
CA GLY A 230 -30.52 -17.87 -40.23
C GLY A 230 -30.89 -18.77 -41.44
N ILE A 231 -30.17 -19.87 -41.65
CA ILE A 231 -30.46 -20.83 -42.70
C ILE A 231 -31.83 -21.50 -42.47
N VAL A 232 -32.14 -21.94 -41.26
CA VAL A 232 -33.43 -22.53 -40.93
C VAL A 232 -34.60 -21.54 -41.16
N MET A 233 -34.43 -20.29 -40.78
CA MET A 233 -35.41 -19.24 -41.01
C MET A 233 -35.60 -18.96 -42.52
N TYR A 234 -34.50 -18.94 -43.28
CA TYR A 234 -34.57 -18.78 -44.72
C TYR A 234 -35.34 -19.94 -45.40
N LEU A 235 -35.04 -21.19 -45.02
CA LEU A 235 -35.74 -22.37 -45.53
C LEU A 235 -37.25 -22.37 -45.20
N LYS A 236 -37.59 -22.00 -43.96
CA LYS A 236 -39.00 -21.83 -43.55
C LYS A 236 -39.70 -20.75 -44.38
N TRP A 237 -39.03 -19.59 -44.55
CA TRP A 237 -39.58 -18.52 -45.38
C TRP A 237 -39.76 -18.96 -46.83
N PHE A 238 -38.77 -19.66 -47.40
CA PHE A 238 -38.87 -20.17 -48.77
C PHE A 238 -40.05 -21.13 -48.98
N ASN A 239 -40.21 -22.11 -48.06
CA ASN A 239 -41.32 -23.05 -48.10
C ASN A 239 -42.68 -22.37 -47.93
N LEU A 240 -42.78 -21.39 -47.03
CA LEU A 240 -43.97 -20.61 -46.83
C LEU A 240 -44.30 -19.75 -48.04
N LYS A 241 -43.29 -19.15 -48.68
CA LYS A 241 -43.47 -18.38 -49.92
C LYS A 241 -43.99 -19.24 -51.04
N GLU A 242 -43.40 -20.42 -51.26
CA GLU A 242 -43.87 -21.37 -52.25
C GLU A 242 -45.35 -21.81 -51.99
N SER A 243 -45.66 -22.11 -50.74
CA SER A 243 -47.06 -22.44 -50.35
C SER A 243 -48.03 -21.27 -50.55
N TYR A 244 -47.59 -20.06 -50.24
CA TYR A 244 -48.35 -18.83 -50.48
C TYR A 244 -48.61 -18.60 -51.97
N GLU A 245 -47.59 -18.75 -52.82
CA GLU A 245 -47.72 -18.60 -54.28
C GLU A 245 -48.68 -19.65 -54.87
N LYS A 246 -48.60 -20.91 -54.41
CA LYS A 246 -49.56 -21.98 -54.82
C LYS A 246 -50.97 -21.65 -54.37
N SER A 247 -51.15 -21.21 -53.12
CA SER A 247 -52.51 -20.86 -52.64
C SER A 247 -53.09 -19.64 -53.35
N ASN A 248 -52.27 -18.64 -53.63
CA ASN A 248 -52.69 -17.45 -54.39
C ASN A 248 -53.04 -17.76 -55.83
N HIS A 249 -52.31 -18.65 -56.49
CA HIS A 249 -52.63 -19.15 -57.80
C HIS A 249 -53.98 -19.90 -57.81
N ASN A 250 -54.19 -20.79 -56.84
CA ASN A 250 -55.47 -21.50 -56.68
C ASN A 250 -56.61 -20.55 -56.40
N LEU A 251 -56.39 -19.49 -55.61
CA LEU A 251 -57.38 -18.45 -55.39
C LEU A 251 -57.75 -17.74 -56.69
N GLN A 252 -56.75 -17.29 -57.47
CA GLN A 252 -57.00 -16.63 -58.76
C GLN A 252 -57.74 -17.53 -59.77
N VAL A 253 -57.40 -18.83 -59.81
CA VAL A 253 -58.13 -19.82 -60.65
C VAL A 253 -59.58 -19.94 -60.19
N SER A 254 -59.80 -20.06 -58.88
CA SER A 254 -61.15 -20.16 -58.31
C SER A 254 -61.97 -18.90 -58.56
N GLU A 255 -61.34 -17.70 -58.38
CA GLU A 255 -62.02 -16.41 -58.70
C GLU A 255 -62.40 -16.30 -60.16
N SER A 256 -61.48 -16.70 -61.07
CA SER A 256 -61.80 -16.72 -62.50
C SER A 256 -62.98 -17.69 -62.89
N GLN A 257 -63.01 -18.84 -62.19
CA GLN A 257 -64.13 -19.80 -62.38
C GLN A 257 -65.46 -19.24 -61.84
N ILE A 258 -65.43 -18.58 -60.67
CA ILE A 258 -66.58 -17.91 -60.09
C ILE A 258 -67.12 -16.83 -61.06
N GLN A 259 -66.19 -15.98 -61.58
CA GLN A 259 -66.59 -14.96 -62.55
C GLN A 259 -67.26 -15.59 -63.79
N LYS A 260 -66.68 -16.68 -64.33
CA LYS A 260 -67.25 -17.39 -65.49
C LYS A 260 -68.67 -17.94 -65.17
N TYR A 261 -68.76 -18.65 -64.04
CA TYR A 261 -70.09 -19.19 -63.63
C TYR A 261 -71.10 -18.09 -63.32
N THR A 262 -70.69 -16.95 -62.76
CA THR A 262 -71.55 -15.80 -62.52
C THR A 262 -72.05 -15.22 -63.84
N LEU A 263 -71.14 -15.12 -64.84
CA LEU A 263 -71.51 -14.70 -66.22
C LEU A 263 -72.52 -15.70 -66.85
N ASP A 264 -72.26 -17.00 -66.70
CA ASP A 264 -73.11 -18.03 -67.25
C ASP A 264 -74.50 -17.99 -66.58
N VAL A 265 -74.56 -17.82 -65.25
CA VAL A 265 -75.81 -17.65 -64.49
C VAL A 265 -76.50 -16.36 -64.89
N THR A 266 -75.88 -15.24 -65.06
CA THR A 266 -76.49 -13.99 -65.50
C THR A 266 -77.01 -14.11 -66.93
N GLN A 267 -76.33 -14.80 -67.84
CA GLN A 267 -76.80 -15.08 -69.17
C GLN A 267 -78.05 -16.02 -69.18
N ALA A 268 -77.97 -17.05 -68.27
CA ALA A 268 -79.08 -17.98 -68.12
C ALA A 268 -80.37 -17.30 -67.58
N THR A 269 -80.17 -16.45 -66.53
CA THR A 269 -81.26 -15.67 -65.96
C THR A 269 -81.86 -14.64 -66.93
N THR A 270 -81.01 -13.98 -67.74
CA THR A 270 -81.49 -13.07 -68.80
C THR A 270 -82.28 -13.82 -69.90
N LYS A 271 -81.81 -15.00 -70.32
CA LYS A 271 -82.52 -15.84 -71.26
C LYS A 271 -83.85 -16.34 -70.65
N GLN A 272 -83.89 -16.73 -69.38
CA GLN A 272 -85.13 -17.10 -68.69
C GLN A 272 -86.08 -15.94 -68.59
N ALA A 273 -85.58 -14.73 -68.23
CA ALA A 273 -86.45 -13.55 -68.19
C ALA A 273 -87.03 -13.20 -69.56
N GLN A 274 -86.21 -13.31 -70.66
CA GLN A 274 -86.70 -13.12 -72.01
C GLN A 274 -87.74 -14.16 -72.40
N ALA A 275 -87.54 -15.44 -72.07
CA ALA A 275 -88.50 -16.49 -72.32
C ALA A 275 -89.81 -16.28 -71.55
N CYS A 276 -89.75 -15.84 -70.26
CA CYS A 276 -90.89 -15.47 -69.46
C CYS A 276 -91.63 -14.30 -70.08
N LEU A 277 -90.94 -13.27 -70.57
CA LEU A 277 -91.59 -12.14 -71.26
C LEU A 277 -92.32 -12.55 -72.58
N LEU A 278 -91.74 -13.51 -73.33
CA LEU A 278 -92.38 -14.09 -74.50
C LEU A 278 -93.60 -14.91 -74.10
N TYR A 279 -93.54 -15.63 -73.02
CA TYR A 279 -94.67 -16.45 -72.53
C TYR A 279 -95.80 -15.62 -71.87
N THR A 280 -95.47 -14.51 -71.23
CA THR A 280 -96.42 -13.59 -70.57
C THR A 280 -96.80 -12.41 -71.44
N SER A 281 -96.32 -12.36 -72.70
CA SER A 281 -96.84 -11.38 -73.68
C SER A 281 -98.30 -11.69 -74.00
N PRO A 282 -99.15 -10.71 -73.77
CA PRO A 282 -100.57 -10.94 -74.03
C PRO A 282 -100.79 -11.39 -75.47
N SER A 283 -101.49 -12.51 -75.64
CA SER A 283 -101.89 -13.04 -76.95
C SER A 283 -102.69 -12.00 -77.71
N PRO A 284 -102.49 -11.88 -79.00
CA PRO A 284 -103.40 -10.99 -79.80
C PRO A 284 -104.87 -11.26 -79.58
N ARG A 285 -105.24 -12.42 -79.02
CA ARG A 285 -106.57 -12.77 -78.63
C ARG A 285 -107.11 -12.08 -77.37
N ASP A 286 -106.24 -11.75 -76.42
CA ASP A 286 -106.58 -11.12 -75.14
C ASP A 286 -106.79 -9.60 -75.31
N LEU A 287 -106.31 -8.99 -76.36
CA LEU A 287 -106.51 -7.59 -76.71
C LEU A 287 -107.95 -7.33 -77.37
N SER A 288 -108.67 -8.39 -77.73
CA SER A 288 -110.03 -8.25 -78.42
C SER A 288 -111.18 -8.29 -77.47
N THR A 289 -110.99 -8.52 -76.18
CA THR A 289 -112.13 -8.70 -75.25
C THR A 289 -112.45 -7.54 -74.33
N SER A 290 -111.72 -6.45 -74.43
CA SER A 290 -111.90 -5.29 -73.52
C SER A 290 -112.54 -4.08 -74.26
N ARG A 291 -113.54 -4.31 -75.08
CA ARG A 291 -114.51 -3.23 -75.62
C ARG A 291 -115.91 -3.64 -75.39
N MET A 292 -116.37 -3.27 -74.27
CA MET A 292 -117.78 -2.98 -74.15
C MET A 292 -118.03 -1.64 -73.48
N PRO A 293 -118.72 -0.75 -73.98
CA PRO A 293 -119.07 0.53 -73.39
C PRO A 293 -120.14 0.41 -72.33
N SER A 294 -119.94 0.96 -71.23
CA SER A 294 -121.01 1.21 -70.25
C SER A 294 -121.66 2.50 -70.60
N SER A 295 -122.87 2.40 -70.92
CA SER A 295 -123.86 3.49 -71.04
C SER A 295 -124.75 3.50 -69.80
N ALA A 296 -124.92 4.65 -69.29
CA ALA A 296 -125.86 5.24 -68.37
C ALA A 296 -125.46 5.50 -67.01
#